data_09553295813735b5e7049c617a954cda
#
_entry.id   09553295813735b5e7049c617a954cda
#
_cell.length_a   1.000
_cell.length_b   1.000
_cell.length_c   1.000
_cell.angle_alpha   90.00
_cell.angle_beta   90.00
_cell.angle_gamma   90.00
#
_symmetry.space_group_name_H-M   'P 1'
#
loop_
_entity.id
_entity.type
_entity.pdbx_description
1 polymer ?
#
loop_
_entity_poly.entity_id
_entity_poly.type
_entity_poly.pdbx_seq_one_letter_code
_entity_poly.pdbx_strand_id
1 'polypeptide(L)'
;DVIALLPLLKKKYKLYLISNTNSIHKKYGYQNYEFLELLDKLILSHEVKFIKPEKEIYLEVEKVSGFPSEEHIFVDDILEYVDAAKSLGWDGIQFIGYDDLVMNFKTKEIL
;
A
#
# COMPACT_ATOMS: atom_id res chain seq x y z
N ASP A 1 5.63 -6.14 14.67
CA ASP A 1 5.89 -6.21 13.23
C ASP A 1 5.11 -5.14 12.48
N VAL A 2 5.07 -5.27 11.16
CA VAL A 2 4.44 -4.26 10.32
C VAL A 2 2.96 -4.07 10.63
N ILE A 3 2.25 -5.15 10.93
CA ILE A 3 0.81 -5.07 11.25
C ILE A 3 0.58 -4.20 12.49
N ALA A 4 1.51 -4.25 13.45
CA ALA A 4 1.39 -3.45 14.66
C ALA A 4 1.50 -1.95 14.40
N LEU A 5 2.04 -1.54 13.27
CA LEU A 5 2.13 -0.13 12.88
C LEU A 5 0.80 0.42 12.35
N LEU A 6 -0.07 -0.46 11.85
CA LEU A 6 -1.30 -0.01 11.18
C LEU A 6 -2.21 0.83 12.08
N PRO A 7 -2.46 0.46 13.35
CA PRO A 7 -3.29 1.32 14.20
C PRO A 7 -2.70 2.71 14.41
N LEU A 8 -1.37 2.81 14.48
CA LEU A 8 -0.70 4.09 14.64
C LEU A 8 -0.84 4.95 13.39
N LEU A 9 -0.67 4.34 12.22
CA LEU A 9 -0.80 5.04 10.94
C LEU A 9 -2.24 5.46 10.68
N LYS A 10 -3.20 4.62 11.04
CA LYS A 10 -4.61 4.89 10.83
C LYS A 10 -5.10 6.16 11.54
N LYS A 11 -4.44 6.54 12.61
CA LYS A 11 -4.80 7.76 13.34
C LYS A 11 -4.60 9.02 12.51
N LYS A 12 -3.69 9.00 11.53
CA LYS A 12 -3.30 10.17 10.75
C LYS A 12 -3.51 10.00 9.25
N TYR A 13 -3.58 8.77 8.78
CA TYR A 13 -3.55 8.49 7.34
C TYR A 13 -4.64 7.53 6.94
N LYS A 14 -5.01 7.57 5.66
CA LYS A 14 -5.84 6.54 5.07
C LYS A 14 -4.94 5.42 4.58
N LEU A 15 -5.39 4.20 4.77
CA LEU A 15 -4.59 3.01 4.46
C LEU A 15 -5.25 2.22 3.33
N TYR A 16 -4.45 1.85 2.34
CA TYR A 16 -4.90 1.08 1.19
C TYR A 16 -3.97 -0.11 1.00
N LEU A 17 -4.52 -1.22 0.52
CA LEU A 17 -3.73 -2.37 0.14
C LEU A 17 -3.88 -2.59 -1.36
N ILE A 18 -2.76 -2.62 -2.08
CA ILE A 18 -2.73 -3.02 -3.49
C ILE A 18 -2.19 -4.43 -3.55
N SER A 19 -2.92 -5.33 -4.15
CA SER A 19 -2.49 -6.73 -4.23
C SER A 19 -2.68 -7.30 -5.63
N ASN A 20 -1.62 -7.94 -6.14
CA ASN A 20 -1.70 -8.74 -7.35
C ASN A 20 -2.25 -10.10 -6.95
N THR A 21 -3.56 -10.21 -6.94
CA THR A 21 -4.21 -11.42 -6.46
C THR A 21 -5.44 -11.75 -7.29
N ASN A 22 -5.98 -12.93 -7.06
CA ASN A 22 -7.22 -13.38 -7.67
C ASN A 22 -8.25 -13.66 -6.57
N SER A 23 -9.47 -14.06 -6.97
CA SER A 23 -10.53 -14.30 -6.01
C SER A 23 -10.21 -15.42 -5.02
N ILE A 24 -9.39 -16.39 -5.42
CA ILE A 24 -8.98 -17.47 -4.53
C ILE A 24 -8.09 -16.91 -3.42
N HIS A 25 -7.12 -16.06 -3.76
CA HIS A 25 -6.27 -15.40 -2.77
C HIS A 25 -7.08 -14.55 -1.82
N LYS A 26 -8.03 -13.79 -2.33
CA LYS A 26 -8.91 -12.98 -1.50
C LYS A 26 -9.66 -13.85 -0.50
N LYS A 27 -10.20 -14.98 -0.97
CA LYS A 27 -10.99 -15.88 -0.13
C LYS A 27 -10.17 -16.54 0.96
N TYR A 28 -8.97 -17.02 0.63
CA TYR A 28 -8.16 -17.80 1.58
C TYR A 28 -7.04 -17.01 2.24
N GLY A 29 -6.61 -15.93 1.63
CA GLY A 29 -5.49 -15.13 2.12
C GLY A 29 -5.88 -14.00 3.04
N TYR A 30 -7.07 -13.44 2.90
CA TYR A 30 -7.44 -12.21 3.61
C TYR A 30 -8.57 -12.37 4.62
N GLN A 31 -9.46 -13.34 4.44
CA GLN A 31 -10.67 -13.41 5.26
C GLN A 31 -10.41 -13.57 6.75
N ASN A 32 -9.22 -14.03 7.13
CA ASN A 32 -8.87 -14.28 8.53
C ASN A 32 -7.94 -13.22 9.12
N TYR A 33 -7.71 -12.11 8.41
CA TYR A 33 -6.80 -11.08 8.89
C TYR A 33 -7.57 -9.88 9.43
N GLU A 34 -7.53 -9.71 10.74
CA GLU A 34 -8.24 -8.60 11.40
C GLU A 34 -7.71 -7.24 10.97
N PHE A 35 -6.43 -7.14 10.58
CA PHE A 35 -5.87 -5.86 10.17
C PHE A 35 -6.58 -5.27 8.94
N LEU A 36 -7.28 -6.09 8.17
CA LEU A 36 -8.02 -5.59 7.00
C LEU A 36 -9.09 -4.56 7.38
N GLU A 37 -9.59 -4.62 8.60
CA GLU A 37 -10.58 -3.66 9.08
C GLU A 37 -10.00 -2.25 9.22
N LEU A 38 -8.67 -2.13 9.32
CA LEU A 38 -7.99 -0.85 9.41
C LEU A 38 -7.78 -0.20 8.04
N LEU A 39 -7.99 -0.95 6.97
CA LEU A 39 -7.77 -0.46 5.62
C LEU A 39 -9.01 0.26 5.11
N ASP A 40 -8.78 1.39 4.46
CA ASP A 40 -9.86 2.16 3.85
C ASP A 40 -10.39 1.49 2.60
N LYS A 41 -9.52 0.80 1.85
CA LYS A 41 -9.94 0.00 0.70
C LYS A 41 -8.87 -1.00 0.30
N LEU A 42 -9.33 -2.12 -0.28
CA LEU A 42 -8.48 -3.10 -0.95
C LEU A 42 -8.55 -2.84 -2.45
N ILE A 43 -7.38 -2.67 -3.08
CA ILE A 43 -7.29 -2.53 -4.54
C ILE A 43 -6.72 -3.84 -5.06
N LEU A 44 -7.58 -4.69 -5.56
CA LEU A 44 -7.23 -6.04 -5.95
C LEU A 44 -7.19 -6.16 -7.48
N SER A 45 -6.13 -6.78 -8.00
CA SER A 45 -5.92 -6.85 -9.45
C SER A 45 -7.08 -7.51 -10.19
N HIS A 46 -7.69 -8.54 -9.60
CA HIS A 46 -8.79 -9.22 -10.27
C HIS A 46 -10.06 -8.38 -10.34
N GLU A 47 -10.19 -7.36 -9.49
CA GLU A 47 -11.34 -6.46 -9.49
C GLU A 47 -11.13 -5.27 -10.41
N VAL A 48 -9.93 -4.67 -10.38
CA VAL A 48 -9.65 -3.47 -11.18
C VAL A 48 -9.07 -3.79 -12.55
N LYS A 49 -8.66 -5.04 -12.79
CA LYS A 49 -8.14 -5.55 -14.06
C LYS A 49 -6.80 -4.98 -14.48
N PHE A 50 -6.04 -4.48 -13.52
CA PHE A 50 -4.65 -4.04 -13.70
C PHE A 50 -3.81 -4.67 -12.60
N ILE A 51 -2.52 -4.88 -12.85
CA ILE A 51 -1.59 -5.44 -11.87
C ILE A 51 -0.41 -4.50 -11.64
N LYS A 52 0.24 -4.64 -10.47
CA LYS A 52 1.52 -3.97 -10.25
C LYS A 52 2.56 -4.58 -11.20
N PRO A 53 3.44 -3.83 -11.83
CA PRO A 53 3.67 -2.39 -11.67
C PRO A 53 2.97 -1.53 -12.73
N GLU A 54 1.85 -1.95 -13.29
CA GLU A 54 1.12 -1.14 -14.25
C GLU A 54 0.65 0.15 -13.58
N LYS A 55 0.88 1.29 -14.24
CA LYS A 55 0.53 2.59 -13.64
C LYS A 55 -0.96 2.70 -13.31
N GLU A 56 -1.81 2.02 -14.07
CA GLU A 56 -3.26 2.09 -13.90
C GLU A 56 -3.71 1.63 -12.52
N ILE A 57 -3.03 0.64 -11.91
CA ILE A 57 -3.44 0.17 -10.59
C ILE A 57 -3.15 1.22 -9.51
N TYR A 58 -2.05 1.98 -9.66
CA TYR A 58 -1.75 3.08 -8.75
C TYR A 58 -2.74 4.24 -8.94
N LEU A 59 -3.11 4.52 -10.18
CA LEU A 59 -4.07 5.56 -10.48
C LEU A 59 -5.46 5.24 -9.91
N GLU A 60 -5.80 3.96 -9.80
CA GLU A 60 -7.04 3.56 -9.13
C GLU A 60 -7.03 3.97 -7.66
N VAL A 61 -5.86 3.89 -7.00
CA VAL A 61 -5.73 4.35 -5.62
C VAL A 61 -5.96 5.85 -5.53
N GLU A 62 -5.36 6.62 -6.44
CA GLU A 62 -5.54 8.08 -6.46
C GLU A 62 -7.01 8.45 -6.67
N LYS A 63 -7.69 7.72 -7.54
CA LYS A 63 -9.10 7.94 -7.81
C LYS A 63 -9.96 7.71 -6.57
N VAL A 64 -9.65 6.66 -5.80
CA VAL A 64 -10.38 6.33 -4.59
C VAL A 64 -10.03 7.28 -3.45
N SER A 65 -8.75 7.62 -3.29
CA SER A 65 -8.30 8.48 -2.19
C SER A 65 -8.69 9.94 -2.39
N GLY A 66 -8.73 10.39 -3.65
CA GLY A 66 -9.02 11.78 -3.95
C GLY A 66 -7.85 12.72 -3.72
N PHE A 67 -6.65 12.20 -3.44
CA PHE A 67 -5.46 13.00 -3.19
C PHE A 67 -4.52 12.95 -4.40
N PRO A 68 -3.67 14.00 -4.57
CA PRO A 68 -2.70 14.00 -5.66
C PRO A 68 -1.56 13.01 -5.43
N SER A 69 -0.82 12.71 -6.49
CA SER A 69 0.25 11.71 -6.46
C SER A 69 1.25 11.94 -5.32
N GLU A 70 1.68 13.17 -5.11
CA GLU A 70 2.72 13.49 -4.12
C GLU A 70 2.27 13.28 -2.68
N GLU A 71 1.00 13.01 -2.44
CA GLU A 71 0.49 12.71 -1.10
C GLU A 71 0.33 11.22 -0.83
N HIS A 72 0.88 10.37 -1.71
CA HIS A 72 0.84 8.93 -1.54
C HIS A 72 2.22 8.38 -1.24
N ILE A 73 2.26 7.37 -0.37
CA ILE A 73 3.48 6.60 -0.10
C ILE A 73 3.17 5.14 -0.34
N PHE A 74 4.01 4.48 -1.11
CA PHE A 74 3.89 3.07 -1.41
C PHE A 74 4.99 2.27 -0.72
N VAL A 75 4.61 1.20 -0.03
CA VAL A 75 5.54 0.31 0.64
C VAL A 75 5.37 -1.09 0.07
N ASP A 76 6.43 -1.66 -0.43
CA ASP A 76 6.41 -3.00 -1.02
C ASP A 76 7.83 -3.58 -0.97
N ASP A 77 7.95 -4.88 -0.91
CA ASP A 77 9.26 -5.55 -0.90
C ASP A 77 9.87 -5.66 -2.29
N ILE A 78 9.09 -5.49 -3.33
CA ILE A 78 9.57 -5.57 -4.72
C ILE A 78 9.93 -4.19 -5.23
N LEU A 79 11.24 -3.96 -5.42
CA LEU A 79 11.75 -2.64 -5.83
C LEU A 79 11.13 -2.12 -7.12
N GLU A 80 10.91 -3.00 -8.10
CA GLU A 80 10.30 -2.61 -9.36
C GLU A 80 8.93 -1.97 -9.16
N TYR A 81 8.15 -2.48 -8.21
CA TYR A 81 6.83 -1.95 -7.91
C TYR A 81 6.93 -0.59 -7.21
N VAL A 82 7.91 -0.44 -6.33
CA VAL A 82 8.17 0.84 -5.65
C VAL A 82 8.60 1.90 -6.65
N ASP A 83 9.52 1.54 -7.55
CA ASP A 83 10.01 2.46 -8.57
C ASP A 83 8.90 2.92 -9.51
N ALA A 84 7.97 2.02 -9.84
CA ALA A 84 6.82 2.38 -10.67
C ALA A 84 5.95 3.44 -9.99
N ALA A 85 5.71 3.31 -8.68
CA ALA A 85 4.96 4.31 -7.93
C ALA A 85 5.70 5.65 -7.91
N LYS A 86 7.02 5.62 -7.69
CA LYS A 86 7.83 6.85 -7.69
C LYS A 86 7.79 7.55 -9.03
N SER A 87 7.74 6.81 -10.13
CA SER A 87 7.69 7.41 -11.46
C SER A 87 6.40 8.19 -11.70
N LEU A 88 5.35 7.94 -10.92
CA LEU A 88 4.09 8.67 -10.98
C LEU A 88 4.06 9.89 -10.03
N GLY A 89 5.10 10.08 -9.24
CA GLY A 89 5.16 11.16 -8.28
C GLY A 89 4.86 10.74 -6.85
N TRP A 90 4.62 9.47 -6.60
CA TRP A 90 4.44 8.95 -5.24
C TRP A 90 5.78 8.89 -4.52
N ASP A 91 5.77 8.97 -3.20
CA ASP A 91 6.91 8.56 -2.41
C ASP A 91 6.87 7.03 -2.31
N GLY A 92 8.01 6.41 -2.06
CA GLY A 92 8.07 4.96 -2.01
C GLY A 92 9.16 4.48 -1.06
N ILE A 93 8.88 3.35 -0.42
CA ILE A 93 9.81 2.70 0.48
C ILE A 93 9.84 1.23 0.12
N GLN A 94 11.04 0.70 -0.22
CA GLN A 94 11.19 -0.73 -0.37
C GLN A 94 11.24 -1.36 1.01
N PHE A 95 10.35 -2.32 1.26
CA PHE A 95 10.34 -3.03 2.53
C PHE A 95 11.47 -4.06 2.58
N ILE A 96 12.42 -3.87 3.47
CA ILE A 96 13.53 -4.80 3.70
C ILE A 96 13.63 -5.25 5.16
N GLY A 97 12.63 -4.93 5.96
CA GLY A 97 12.56 -5.33 7.35
C GLY A 97 11.84 -4.29 8.19
N TYR A 98 11.37 -4.72 9.36
CA TYR A 98 10.58 -3.88 10.25
C TYR A 98 11.36 -2.65 10.73
N ASP A 99 12.58 -2.86 11.22
CA ASP A 99 13.36 -1.76 11.80
C ASP A 99 13.70 -0.70 10.76
N ASP A 100 14.04 -1.12 9.55
CA ASP A 100 14.30 -0.21 8.44
C ASP A 100 13.06 0.60 8.09
N LEU A 101 11.90 -0.06 8.04
CA LEU A 101 10.64 0.61 7.74
C LEU A 101 10.31 1.67 8.79
N VAL A 102 10.46 1.33 10.08
CA VAL A 102 10.19 2.28 11.16
C VAL A 102 11.13 3.47 11.05
N MET A 103 12.41 3.23 10.76
CA MET A 103 13.39 4.31 10.60
C MET A 103 13.01 5.23 9.42
N ASN A 104 12.58 4.66 8.30
CA ASN A 104 12.12 5.44 7.16
C ASN A 104 10.92 6.29 7.53
N PHE A 105 9.95 5.73 8.24
CA PHE A 105 8.76 6.47 8.66
C PHE A 105 9.12 7.63 9.60
N LYS A 106 10.07 7.41 10.51
CA LYS A 106 10.51 8.48 11.41
C LYS A 106 11.26 9.58 10.66
N THR A 107 12.13 9.20 9.73
CA THR A 107 12.87 10.15 8.92
C THR A 107 11.94 11.02 8.08
N LYS A 108 10.85 10.45 7.59
CA LYS A 108 9.86 11.16 6.79
C LYS A 108 8.79 11.85 7.65
N GLU A 109 8.94 11.79 8.95
CA GLU A 109 8.01 12.37 9.92
C GLU A 109 6.60 11.78 9.83
N ILE A 110 6.51 10.51 9.44
CA ILE A 110 5.25 9.78 9.38
C ILE A 110 4.91 9.20 10.76
N LEU A 111 5.93 8.80 11.49
CA LEU A 111 5.80 8.34 12.88
C LEU A 111 6.51 9.28 13.83
#